data_a9ae378930be6607c0cb2716ebc6225b
#
_entry.id   a9ae378930be6607c0cb2716ebc6225b
#
_cell.length_a   1.000
_cell.length_b   1.000
_cell.length_c   1.000
_cell.angle_alpha   90.00
_cell.angle_beta   90.00
_cell.angle_gamma   90.00
#
_symmetry.space_group_name_H-M   'P 1'
#
loop_
_entity.id
_entity.type
_entity.pdbx_description
1 polymer ?
#
loop_
_entity_poly.entity_id
_entity_poly.type
_entity_poly.pdbx_seq_one_letter_code
_entity_poly.pdbx_strand_id
1 'polypeptide(L)'
;MDRNKLKFNFINKAKQIHKDENLDYSEIEYVNNRTPVKIIDHDIRPDGTEYGEFWQTPSNHLKGQCHPDKRGLRISKSKLSSQSEIIKRFKEVHKGENLDYSEVKYNGMHVKVKIISHDLRPDGTEYGEFWQEPIVHLKGSTHPEIGKAKQIESHRYTTETFIRKLKSLYNCNDLDFSKVKYITSQTKVTVICNKCNNKGIRHGEFQICPDALLQGKSCPKCGNHKSDAEDEIINFIKNKSNLIIEQRNHSILKNKEVDIYLPQKNIAFEYNGLRWHSEQFGKDKHYHISKKNECEAIGIKLFHIFEDEYIYHKEALLKKISRILNLEENLPIVNVEKCDIRETTNDCAESFLNFNDIQGYYNATIHIGMFYNGKLISLMSFTKQLNDEWILVRFSDDIHYKVIGSFSAMLNFFIKNYCYKTIRAFIDRRWESDEVNYLYTENGFVKDKINDVSYSYTNGHGKRINKDDFKKQISLGKNKMENSGYYKIWDCGSIEYVLNKNY
;
A
#
# COMPACT_ATOMS: atom_id res chain seq x y z
N MET A 1 -26.58 65.92 -26.19
CA MET A 1 -26.59 66.11 -24.69
C MET A 1 -25.25 66.67 -24.29
N ASP A 2 -25.28 67.73 -23.52
CA ASP A 2 -24.04 68.39 -23.09
C ASP A 2 -23.22 67.44 -22.13
N ARG A 3 -22.00 67.07 -22.52
CA ARG A 3 -21.12 66.20 -21.76
C ARG A 3 -20.81 66.74 -20.38
N ASN A 4 -20.73 68.06 -20.23
CA ASN A 4 -20.50 68.73 -18.94
C ASN A 4 -21.67 68.52 -17.97
N LYS A 5 -22.90 68.50 -18.48
CA LYS A 5 -24.11 68.25 -17.68
C LYS A 5 -24.17 66.76 -17.25
N LEU A 6 -23.71 65.81 -18.10
CA LEU A 6 -23.66 64.38 -17.75
C LEU A 6 -22.56 64.09 -16.72
N LYS A 7 -21.37 64.68 -16.84
CA LYS A 7 -20.28 64.64 -15.85
C LYS A 7 -20.76 65.14 -14.50
N PHE A 8 -21.41 66.33 -14.45
CA PHE A 8 -21.90 66.92 -13.23
C PHE A 8 -22.96 66.05 -12.53
N ASN A 9 -23.88 65.47 -13.31
CA ASN A 9 -24.90 64.58 -12.76
C ASN A 9 -24.31 63.27 -12.22
N PHE A 10 -23.28 62.74 -12.88
CA PHE A 10 -22.57 61.56 -12.41
C PHE A 10 -21.87 61.83 -11.06
N ILE A 11 -21.11 62.93 -10.94
CA ILE A 11 -20.36 63.29 -9.74
C ILE A 11 -21.31 63.50 -8.55
N ASN A 12 -22.43 64.21 -8.76
CA ASN A 12 -23.39 64.42 -7.70
C ASN A 12 -24.03 63.14 -7.17
N LYS A 13 -24.39 62.22 -8.05
CA LYS A 13 -24.91 60.93 -7.66
C LYS A 13 -23.84 60.06 -6.96
N ALA A 14 -22.61 60.07 -7.47
CA ALA A 14 -21.49 59.36 -6.88
C ALA A 14 -21.21 59.85 -5.44
N LYS A 15 -21.16 61.17 -5.21
CA LYS A 15 -21.00 61.76 -3.87
C LYS A 15 -22.11 61.38 -2.89
N GLN A 16 -23.33 61.19 -3.37
CA GLN A 16 -24.45 60.75 -2.52
C GLN A 16 -24.31 59.28 -2.11
N ILE A 17 -23.86 58.45 -3.04
CA ILE A 17 -23.69 56.99 -2.83
C ILE A 17 -22.48 56.71 -1.93
N HIS A 18 -21.38 57.43 -2.15
CA HIS A 18 -20.09 57.24 -1.46
C HIS A 18 -19.84 58.32 -0.41
N LYS A 19 -20.90 58.81 0.28
CA LYS A 19 -20.86 59.90 1.25
C LYS A 19 -19.88 59.71 2.41
N ASP A 20 -19.58 58.42 2.74
CA ASP A 20 -18.72 58.05 3.86
C ASP A 20 -17.29 57.71 3.39
N GLU A 21 -16.94 57.98 2.13
CA GLU A 21 -15.64 57.73 1.53
C GLU A 21 -14.99 59.05 1.09
N ASN A 22 -13.68 59.19 1.32
CA ASN A 22 -12.94 60.44 0.95
C ASN A 22 -12.44 60.31 -0.51
N LEU A 23 -13.40 60.45 -1.45
CA LEU A 23 -13.14 60.32 -2.89
C LEU A 23 -13.04 61.64 -3.58
N ASP A 24 -11.98 61.87 -4.36
CA ASP A 24 -11.80 63.02 -5.23
C ASP A 24 -12.16 62.67 -6.68
N TYR A 25 -13.00 63.51 -7.28
CA TYR A 25 -13.53 63.42 -8.65
C TYR A 25 -12.99 64.52 -9.55
N SER A 26 -11.99 65.28 -9.14
CA SER A 26 -11.44 66.45 -9.87
C SER A 26 -10.90 66.06 -11.25
N GLU A 27 -10.25 64.94 -11.35
CA GLU A 27 -9.57 64.47 -12.56
C GLU A 27 -10.46 63.59 -13.47
N ILE A 28 -11.76 63.58 -13.26
CA ILE A 28 -12.65 62.74 -14.09
C ILE A 28 -12.79 63.27 -15.51
N GLU A 29 -12.51 62.42 -16.49
CA GLU A 29 -12.89 62.57 -17.88
C GLU A 29 -14.10 61.70 -18.20
N TYR A 30 -15.33 62.27 -18.14
CA TYR A 30 -16.55 61.51 -18.35
C TYR A 30 -16.91 61.41 -19.83
N VAL A 31 -16.94 60.21 -20.40
CA VAL A 31 -17.34 59.93 -21.78
C VAL A 31 -18.74 59.31 -21.82
N ASN A 32 -18.97 58.20 -21.09
CA ASN A 32 -20.25 57.53 -20.97
C ASN A 32 -20.21 56.57 -19.73
N ASN A 33 -21.33 55.89 -19.45
CA ASN A 33 -21.48 55.02 -18.30
C ASN A 33 -20.60 53.77 -18.31
N ARG A 34 -19.97 53.40 -19.46
CA ARG A 34 -19.19 52.19 -19.63
C ARG A 34 -17.68 52.44 -19.75
N THR A 35 -17.29 53.68 -20.08
CA THR A 35 -15.84 54.03 -20.15
C THR A 35 -15.35 54.30 -18.74
N PRO A 36 -14.27 53.60 -18.29
CA PRO A 36 -13.72 53.84 -16.96
C PRO A 36 -13.27 55.27 -16.76
N VAL A 37 -13.51 55.80 -15.57
CA VAL A 37 -13.07 57.14 -15.15
C VAL A 37 -12.06 57.00 -14.00
N LYS A 38 -11.12 57.93 -13.91
CA LYS A 38 -10.14 58.03 -12.83
C LYS A 38 -10.79 58.65 -11.60
N ILE A 39 -10.63 58.00 -10.46
CA ILE A 39 -11.10 58.43 -9.14
C ILE A 39 -9.91 58.31 -8.18
N ILE A 40 -9.74 59.27 -7.28
CA ILE A 40 -8.70 59.23 -6.26
C ILE A 40 -9.33 58.97 -4.91
N ASP A 41 -8.81 58.00 -4.17
CA ASP A 41 -9.30 57.60 -2.86
C ASP A 41 -8.27 58.00 -1.78
N HIS A 42 -8.58 59.03 -1.00
CA HIS A 42 -7.74 59.58 0.07
C HIS A 42 -7.95 58.88 1.43
N ASP A 43 -8.72 57.81 1.49
CA ASP A 43 -8.80 57.01 2.70
C ASP A 43 -7.45 56.30 2.95
N ILE A 44 -7.18 56.08 4.24
CA ILE A 44 -5.89 55.51 4.68
C ILE A 44 -6.00 53.99 4.79
N ARG A 45 -5.04 53.24 4.22
CA ARG A 45 -4.85 51.83 4.41
C ARG A 45 -4.40 51.49 5.84
N PRO A 46 -4.55 50.24 6.28
CA PRO A 46 -4.05 49.80 7.60
C PRO A 46 -2.52 49.97 7.81
N ASP A 47 -1.76 50.08 6.74
CA ASP A 47 -0.31 50.35 6.78
C ASP A 47 0.08 51.82 6.85
N GLY A 48 -0.94 52.73 6.88
CA GLY A 48 -0.75 54.17 6.96
C GLY A 48 -0.62 54.88 5.61
N THR A 49 -0.70 54.20 4.49
CA THR A 49 -0.66 54.80 3.14
C THR A 49 -2.07 55.10 2.61
N GLU A 50 -2.23 56.05 1.67
CA GLU A 50 -3.51 56.29 0.98
C GLU A 50 -3.82 55.16 -0.01
N TYR A 51 -5.12 54.90 -0.28
CA TYR A 51 -5.51 53.93 -1.33
C TYR A 51 -5.11 54.42 -2.72
N GLY A 52 -5.20 55.75 -2.96
CA GLY A 52 -4.71 56.40 -4.17
C GLY A 52 -5.65 56.24 -5.37
N GLU A 53 -5.08 56.30 -6.56
CA GLU A 53 -5.81 56.31 -7.83
C GLU A 53 -6.38 54.94 -8.21
N PHE A 54 -7.60 54.95 -8.74
CA PHE A 54 -8.19 53.75 -9.36
C PHE A 54 -9.11 54.08 -10.53
N TRP A 55 -9.31 53.13 -11.41
CA TRP A 55 -10.15 53.28 -12.58
C TRP A 55 -11.41 52.44 -12.44
N GLN A 56 -12.59 53.05 -12.66
CA GLN A 56 -13.86 52.35 -12.55
C GLN A 56 -14.89 52.90 -13.52
N THR A 57 -15.76 52.02 -14.07
CA THR A 57 -16.86 52.52 -14.93
C THR A 57 -17.88 53.26 -14.08
N PRO A 58 -18.43 54.39 -14.57
CA PRO A 58 -19.48 55.12 -13.88
C PRO A 58 -20.66 54.24 -13.48
N SER A 59 -21.05 53.29 -14.31
CA SER A 59 -22.12 52.33 -14.00
C SER A 59 -21.83 51.48 -12.74
N ASN A 60 -20.59 51.01 -12.58
CA ASN A 60 -20.21 50.18 -11.42
C ASN A 60 -20.07 51.06 -10.15
N HIS A 61 -19.53 52.25 -10.32
CA HIS A 61 -19.35 53.17 -9.21
C HIS A 61 -20.72 53.62 -8.64
N LEU A 62 -21.69 53.96 -9.49
CA LEU A 62 -23.06 54.26 -9.08
C LEU A 62 -23.85 53.08 -8.48
N LYS A 63 -23.33 51.84 -8.59
CA LYS A 63 -23.84 50.68 -7.85
C LYS A 63 -23.20 50.50 -6.48
N GLY A 64 -22.41 51.47 -6.02
CA GLY A 64 -21.75 51.46 -4.72
C GLY A 64 -20.45 50.66 -4.68
N GLN A 65 -19.83 50.36 -5.84
CA GLN A 65 -18.53 49.71 -5.84
C GLN A 65 -17.44 50.72 -5.46
N CYS A 66 -16.64 50.41 -4.45
CA CYS A 66 -15.52 51.20 -3.93
C CYS A 66 -14.19 50.83 -4.60
N HIS A 67 -13.08 51.41 -4.11
CA HIS A 67 -11.71 51.07 -4.52
C HIS A 67 -11.51 49.53 -4.52
N PRO A 68 -10.87 48.93 -5.53
CA PRO A 68 -10.70 47.48 -5.62
C PRO A 68 -10.13 46.84 -4.37
N ASP A 69 -9.12 47.46 -3.76
CA ASP A 69 -8.48 46.98 -2.54
C ASP A 69 -9.38 47.00 -1.30
N LYS A 70 -10.38 47.88 -1.28
CA LYS A 70 -11.40 47.95 -0.20
C LYS A 70 -12.47 46.86 -0.29
N ARG A 71 -12.63 46.23 -1.45
CA ARG A 71 -13.69 45.24 -1.70
C ARG A 71 -13.63 44.07 -0.73
N GLY A 72 -12.42 43.51 -0.50
CA GLY A 72 -12.20 42.44 0.45
C GLY A 72 -12.48 42.83 1.90
N LEU A 73 -12.10 44.05 2.30
CA LEU A 73 -12.29 44.56 3.65
C LEU A 73 -13.77 44.87 3.97
N ARG A 74 -14.54 45.36 3.00
CA ARG A 74 -15.99 45.64 3.18
C ARG A 74 -16.80 44.36 3.33
N ILE A 75 -16.49 43.30 2.57
CA ILE A 75 -17.16 41.99 2.68
C ILE A 75 -16.85 41.37 4.04
N SER A 76 -15.62 41.51 4.54
CA SER A 76 -15.23 40.96 5.85
C SER A 76 -15.91 41.73 7.01
N LYS A 77 -15.97 43.05 6.99
CA LYS A 77 -16.64 43.84 8.05
C LYS A 77 -18.15 43.58 8.13
N SER A 78 -18.85 43.41 7.03
CA SER A 78 -20.30 43.13 7.02
C SER A 78 -20.65 41.71 7.51
N LYS A 79 -19.67 40.80 7.58
CA LYS A 79 -19.82 39.43 8.07
C LYS A 79 -19.12 39.19 9.42
N LEU A 80 -18.51 40.19 10.02
CA LEU A 80 -17.89 40.05 11.34
C LEU A 80 -18.98 40.02 12.42
N SER A 81 -19.03 38.89 13.14
CA SER A 81 -19.77 38.84 14.42
C SER A 81 -19.16 39.83 15.40
N SER A 82 -19.99 40.40 16.30
CA SER A 82 -19.46 41.25 17.36
C SER A 82 -18.55 40.45 18.31
N GLN A 83 -17.60 41.10 18.98
CA GLN A 83 -16.75 40.47 19.96
C GLN A 83 -17.56 39.73 21.06
N SER A 84 -18.63 40.32 21.54
CA SER A 84 -19.51 39.74 22.56
C SER A 84 -20.20 38.44 22.05
N GLU A 85 -20.64 38.48 20.80
CA GLU A 85 -21.27 37.29 20.17
C GLU A 85 -20.29 36.16 19.98
N ILE A 86 -19.05 36.40 19.54
CA ILE A 86 -18.04 35.38 19.35
C ILE A 86 -17.62 34.77 20.69
N ILE A 87 -17.44 35.57 21.74
CA ILE A 87 -17.14 35.09 23.09
C ILE A 87 -18.27 34.21 23.64
N LYS A 88 -19.53 34.60 23.39
CA LYS A 88 -20.69 33.78 23.77
C LYS A 88 -20.61 32.39 23.12
N ARG A 89 -20.32 32.33 21.82
CA ARG A 89 -20.16 31.05 21.09
C ARG A 89 -18.96 30.26 21.59
N PHE A 90 -17.85 30.90 21.96
CA PHE A 90 -16.72 30.22 22.59
C PHE A 90 -17.15 29.53 23.90
N LYS A 91 -17.85 30.23 24.77
CA LYS A 91 -18.36 29.66 26.04
C LYS A 91 -19.37 28.54 25.83
N GLU A 92 -20.13 28.57 24.75
CA GLU A 92 -21.07 27.48 24.39
C GLU A 92 -20.35 26.23 23.93
N VAL A 93 -19.28 26.36 23.10
CA VAL A 93 -18.51 25.25 22.57
C VAL A 93 -17.64 24.60 23.66
N HIS A 94 -17.04 25.40 24.54
CA HIS A 94 -16.11 24.97 25.58
C HIS A 94 -16.76 24.90 26.98
N LYS A 95 -18.03 24.45 27.02
CA LYS A 95 -18.70 24.18 28.30
C LYS A 95 -17.91 23.12 29.10
N GLY A 96 -17.49 23.47 30.31
CA GLY A 96 -16.76 22.58 31.20
C GLY A 96 -15.24 22.71 31.16
N GLU A 97 -14.71 23.61 30.30
CA GLU A 97 -13.31 24.04 30.33
C GLU A 97 -13.19 25.35 31.10
N ASN A 98 -12.12 25.52 31.89
CA ASN A 98 -11.90 26.72 32.68
C ASN A 98 -11.11 27.77 31.87
N LEU A 99 -11.80 28.40 30.91
CA LEU A 99 -11.19 29.33 29.95
C LEU A 99 -11.66 30.80 30.27
N ASP A 100 -10.67 31.69 30.33
CA ASP A 100 -10.90 33.13 30.43
C ASP A 100 -10.73 33.82 29.06
N TYR A 101 -11.74 34.61 28.69
CA TYR A 101 -11.81 35.34 27.42
C TYR A 101 -11.70 36.87 27.64
N SER A 102 -11.29 37.33 28.82
CA SER A 102 -11.23 38.77 29.16
C SER A 102 -10.25 39.54 28.26
N GLU A 103 -9.19 38.87 27.79
CA GLU A 103 -8.17 39.48 26.94
C GLU A 103 -8.38 39.25 25.44
N VAL A 104 -9.52 38.70 25.03
CA VAL A 104 -9.82 38.48 23.62
C VAL A 104 -10.04 39.81 22.90
N LYS A 105 -9.28 40.06 21.84
CA LYS A 105 -9.44 41.15 20.89
C LYS A 105 -9.80 40.59 19.52
N TYR A 106 -11.10 40.54 19.21
CA TYR A 106 -11.58 39.89 17.98
C TYR A 106 -11.50 40.82 16.77
N ASN A 107 -10.68 40.44 15.77
CA ASN A 107 -10.50 41.18 14.52
C ASN A 107 -10.79 40.31 13.28
N GLY A 108 -11.46 39.15 13.45
CA GLY A 108 -11.85 38.23 12.38
C GLY A 108 -11.56 36.78 12.70
N MET A 109 -12.18 35.87 11.94
CA MET A 109 -12.17 34.44 12.22
C MET A 109 -10.78 33.78 12.09
N HIS A 110 -9.89 34.37 11.33
CA HIS A 110 -8.52 33.87 11.06
C HIS A 110 -7.42 34.69 11.75
N VAL A 111 -7.79 35.72 12.56
CA VAL A 111 -6.82 36.46 13.36
C VAL A 111 -6.79 35.87 14.76
N LYS A 112 -5.62 35.39 15.18
CA LYS A 112 -5.44 34.72 16.48
C LYS A 112 -5.87 35.69 17.62
N VAL A 113 -6.60 35.12 18.57
CA VAL A 113 -7.01 35.77 19.81
C VAL A 113 -6.31 35.15 21.00
N LYS A 114 -6.04 35.95 22.03
CA LYS A 114 -5.46 35.46 23.29
C LYS A 114 -6.56 34.88 24.17
N ILE A 115 -6.36 33.69 24.68
CA ILE A 115 -7.24 32.96 25.60
C ILE A 115 -6.39 32.47 26.77
N ILE A 116 -6.91 32.46 27.98
CA ILE A 116 -6.21 31.97 29.16
C ILE A 116 -6.91 30.70 29.66
N SER A 117 -6.18 29.63 29.86
CA SER A 117 -6.70 28.38 30.45
C SER A 117 -6.25 28.25 31.89
N HIS A 118 -7.20 28.19 32.79
CA HIS A 118 -7.01 27.91 34.23
C HIS A 118 -7.18 26.43 34.55
N ASP A 119 -7.27 25.55 33.52
CA ASP A 119 -7.19 24.12 33.73
C ASP A 119 -5.78 23.76 34.23
N LEU A 120 -5.70 22.72 35.08
CA LEU A 120 -4.45 22.35 35.72
C LEU A 120 -3.72 21.26 34.95
N ARG A 121 -2.40 21.40 34.85
CA ARG A 121 -1.47 20.31 34.46
C ARG A 121 -1.42 19.23 35.51
N PRO A 122 -0.93 18.03 35.21
CA PRO A 122 -0.73 16.96 36.19
C PRO A 122 0.18 17.31 37.35
N ASP A 123 1.04 18.32 37.20
CA ASP A 123 1.91 18.85 38.25
C ASP A 123 1.24 19.92 39.15
N GLY A 124 -0.02 20.26 38.88
CA GLY A 124 -0.81 21.22 39.62
C GLY A 124 -0.66 22.69 39.16
N THR A 125 0.11 22.96 38.09
CA THR A 125 0.24 24.30 37.51
C THR A 125 -0.83 24.52 36.45
N GLU A 126 -1.24 25.79 36.23
CA GLU A 126 -2.18 26.14 35.16
C GLU A 126 -1.53 26.04 33.78
N TYR A 127 -2.34 25.71 32.77
CA TYR A 127 -1.85 25.73 31.38
C TYR A 127 -1.52 27.15 30.90
N GLY A 128 -2.25 28.17 31.39
CA GLY A 128 -1.98 29.57 31.15
C GLY A 128 -2.45 30.06 29.78
N GLU A 129 -1.78 31.10 29.28
CA GLU A 129 -2.18 31.79 28.04
C GLU A 129 -1.81 31.07 26.76
N PHE A 130 -2.68 31.14 25.75
CA PHE A 130 -2.43 30.63 24.41
C PHE A 130 -3.11 31.45 23.31
N TRP A 131 -2.61 31.35 22.10
CA TRP A 131 -3.12 32.10 20.94
C TRP A 131 -3.74 31.13 19.93
N GLN A 132 -5.03 31.38 19.58
CA GLN A 132 -5.74 30.50 18.65
C GLN A 132 -6.66 31.33 17.72
N GLU A 133 -6.84 30.85 16.48
CA GLU A 133 -7.78 31.42 15.55
C GLU A 133 -9.22 31.14 16.01
N PRO A 134 -10.14 32.13 16.00
CA PRO A 134 -11.55 31.94 16.37
C PRO A 134 -12.22 30.76 15.65
N ILE A 135 -11.92 30.56 14.36
CA ILE A 135 -12.48 29.44 13.59
C ILE A 135 -12.04 28.07 14.11
N VAL A 136 -10.80 27.98 14.61
CA VAL A 136 -10.25 26.73 15.17
C VAL A 136 -10.83 26.48 16.55
N HIS A 137 -10.94 27.53 17.36
CA HIS A 137 -11.52 27.44 18.69
C HIS A 137 -13.01 27.06 18.66
N LEU A 138 -13.79 27.63 17.75
CA LEU A 138 -15.19 27.25 17.53
C LEU A 138 -15.41 25.81 17.03
N LYS A 139 -14.37 25.13 16.54
CA LYS A 139 -14.41 23.70 16.20
C LYS A 139 -14.12 22.79 17.41
N GLY A 140 -13.99 23.36 18.61
CA GLY A 140 -13.74 22.62 19.84
C GLY A 140 -12.26 22.36 20.14
N SER A 141 -11.34 23.07 19.47
CA SER A 141 -9.91 22.94 19.78
C SER A 141 -9.58 23.68 21.08
N THR A 142 -9.01 22.97 22.04
CA THR A 142 -8.64 23.43 23.38
C THR A 142 -7.21 24.00 23.40
N HIS A 143 -6.65 24.26 24.59
CA HIS A 143 -5.24 24.62 24.75
C HIS A 143 -4.33 23.62 24.01
N PRO A 144 -3.31 24.08 23.25
CA PRO A 144 -2.48 23.21 22.41
C PRO A 144 -1.82 22.05 23.14
N GLU A 145 -1.40 22.24 24.38
CA GLU A 145 -0.82 21.17 25.20
C GLU A 145 -1.88 20.13 25.63
N ILE A 146 -3.10 20.58 25.97
CA ILE A 146 -4.24 19.69 26.29
C ILE A 146 -4.60 18.88 25.02
N GLY A 147 -4.67 19.53 23.87
CA GLY A 147 -4.95 18.88 22.59
C GLY A 147 -3.92 17.79 22.25
N LYS A 148 -2.64 18.10 22.43
CA LYS A 148 -1.55 17.11 22.25
C LYS A 148 -1.65 15.95 23.25
N ALA A 149 -1.93 16.24 24.53
CA ALA A 149 -2.08 15.19 25.55
C ALA A 149 -3.27 14.26 25.24
N LYS A 150 -4.44 14.82 24.89
CA LYS A 150 -5.63 14.05 24.47
C LYS A 150 -5.34 13.21 23.21
N GLN A 151 -4.60 13.75 22.23
CA GLN A 151 -4.21 13.03 21.02
C GLN A 151 -3.26 11.87 21.33
N ILE A 152 -2.27 12.07 22.19
CA ILE A 152 -1.37 11.02 22.66
C ILE A 152 -2.15 9.93 23.41
N GLU A 153 -3.10 10.31 24.27
CA GLU A 153 -3.91 9.37 25.03
C GLU A 153 -4.89 8.57 24.15
N SER A 154 -5.51 9.20 23.15
CA SER A 154 -6.39 8.53 22.19
C SER A 154 -5.66 7.52 21.29
N HIS A 155 -4.35 7.69 21.08
CA HIS A 155 -3.51 6.77 20.32
C HIS A 155 -2.76 5.76 21.21
N ARG A 156 -2.91 5.85 22.52
CA ARG A 156 -2.25 4.96 23.48
C ARG A 156 -3.00 3.63 23.54
N TYR A 157 -2.29 2.54 23.31
CA TYR A 157 -2.84 1.22 23.56
C TYR A 157 -3.16 1.04 25.04
N THR A 158 -4.35 0.50 25.35
CA THR A 158 -4.56 -0.20 26.64
C THR A 158 -3.91 -1.58 26.55
N THR A 159 -3.70 -2.25 27.69
CA THR A 159 -3.16 -3.62 27.68
C THR A 159 -4.00 -4.55 26.80
N GLU A 160 -5.33 -4.46 26.87
CA GLU A 160 -6.27 -5.29 26.09
C GLU A 160 -6.19 -5.01 24.58
N THR A 161 -6.17 -3.73 24.19
CA THR A 161 -6.08 -3.34 22.77
C THR A 161 -4.71 -3.68 22.20
N PHE A 162 -3.65 -3.55 22.99
CA PHE A 162 -2.32 -3.96 22.59
C PHE A 162 -2.22 -5.48 22.41
N ILE A 163 -2.70 -6.29 23.37
CA ILE A 163 -2.74 -7.76 23.24
C ILE A 163 -3.58 -8.18 22.03
N ARG A 164 -4.73 -7.52 21.79
CA ARG A 164 -5.55 -7.79 20.59
C ARG A 164 -4.76 -7.56 19.31
N LYS A 165 -4.01 -6.46 19.25
CA LYS A 165 -3.12 -6.16 18.12
C LYS A 165 -2.03 -7.21 17.96
N LEU A 166 -1.39 -7.65 19.04
CA LEU A 166 -0.37 -8.70 19.01
C LEU A 166 -0.95 -10.02 18.50
N LYS A 167 -2.14 -10.41 18.97
CA LYS A 167 -2.82 -11.63 18.51
C LYS A 167 -3.15 -11.62 17.02
N SER A 168 -3.29 -10.45 16.41
CA SER A 168 -3.44 -10.32 14.95
C SER A 168 -2.10 -10.37 14.18
N LEU A 169 -0.97 -10.20 14.87
CA LEU A 169 0.36 -10.17 14.27
C LEU A 169 1.15 -11.48 14.47
N TYR A 170 0.81 -12.24 15.49
CA TYR A 170 1.54 -13.44 15.90
C TYR A 170 0.62 -14.64 16.03
N ASN A 171 1.18 -15.85 15.77
CA ASN A 171 0.49 -17.08 16.09
C ASN A 171 0.42 -17.26 17.61
N CYS A 172 -0.78 -17.32 18.18
CA CYS A 172 -1.00 -17.46 19.62
C CYS A 172 -0.54 -18.80 20.18
N ASN A 173 -0.28 -19.81 19.36
CA ASN A 173 0.32 -21.06 19.80
C ASN A 173 1.81 -20.92 20.09
N ASP A 174 2.48 -19.98 19.41
CA ASP A 174 3.92 -19.73 19.56
C ASP A 174 4.26 -18.77 20.71
N LEU A 175 3.40 -17.76 20.91
CA LEU A 175 3.60 -16.71 21.91
C LEU A 175 2.36 -16.56 22.81
N ASP A 176 2.60 -16.59 24.12
CA ASP A 176 1.57 -16.30 25.11
C ASP A 176 1.78 -14.89 25.68
N PHE A 177 0.73 -14.07 25.58
CA PHE A 177 0.69 -12.68 26.00
C PHE A 177 0.02 -12.47 27.38
N SER A 178 -0.25 -13.54 28.14
CA SER A 178 -0.96 -13.48 29.43
C SER A 178 -0.27 -12.62 30.48
N LYS A 179 1.07 -12.49 30.40
CA LYS A 179 1.89 -11.67 31.32
C LYS A 179 2.16 -10.25 30.81
N VAL A 180 1.60 -9.87 29.66
CA VAL A 180 1.79 -8.53 29.10
C VAL A 180 1.02 -7.50 29.92
N LYS A 181 1.74 -6.48 30.40
CA LYS A 181 1.18 -5.25 30.99
C LYS A 181 1.72 -4.06 30.22
N TYR A 182 0.90 -3.49 29.34
CA TYR A 182 1.31 -2.36 28.51
C TYR A 182 1.28 -1.06 29.30
N ILE A 183 2.40 -0.33 29.32
CA ILE A 183 2.51 1.00 29.93
C ILE A 183 2.85 2.04 28.86
N THR A 184 3.96 1.86 28.14
CA THR A 184 4.38 2.70 27.00
C THR A 184 4.99 1.83 25.92
N SER A 185 5.19 2.40 24.73
CA SER A 185 5.85 1.69 23.61
C SER A 185 7.28 1.24 23.93
N GLN A 186 7.95 1.88 24.89
CA GLN A 186 9.35 1.63 25.26
C GLN A 186 9.49 0.86 26.59
N THR A 187 8.45 0.78 27.42
CA THR A 187 8.49 0.00 28.67
C THR A 187 8.38 -1.47 28.33
N LYS A 188 9.44 -2.24 28.62
CA LYS A 188 9.49 -3.68 28.32
C LYS A 188 8.31 -4.42 28.96
N VAL A 189 7.73 -5.32 28.18
CA VAL A 189 6.68 -6.25 28.60
C VAL A 189 7.21 -7.68 28.64
N THR A 190 6.62 -8.53 29.47
CA THR A 190 6.96 -9.95 29.55
C THR A 190 6.07 -10.75 28.60
N VAL A 191 6.69 -11.53 27.72
CA VAL A 191 6.01 -12.45 26.79
C VAL A 191 6.58 -13.86 27.01
N ILE A 192 5.74 -14.88 26.87
CA ILE A 192 6.16 -16.29 27.00
C ILE A 192 6.26 -16.90 25.60
N CYS A 193 7.43 -17.45 25.29
CA CYS A 193 7.64 -18.22 24.05
C CYS A 193 7.38 -19.70 24.31
N ASN A 194 6.40 -20.27 23.62
CA ASN A 194 6.04 -21.69 23.73
C ASN A 194 6.89 -22.60 22.85
N LYS A 195 7.68 -22.04 21.92
CA LYS A 195 8.60 -22.83 21.08
C LYS A 195 9.70 -23.46 21.90
N CYS A 196 10.14 -24.62 21.47
CA CYS A 196 11.24 -25.36 22.08
C CYS A 196 12.50 -25.25 21.21
N ASN A 197 13.66 -25.36 21.83
CA ASN A 197 14.92 -25.58 21.14
C ASN A 197 15.03 -27.02 20.60
N ASN A 198 16.10 -27.32 19.87
CA ASN A 198 16.37 -28.67 19.31
C ASN A 198 16.50 -29.81 20.35
N LYS A 199 16.54 -29.47 21.65
CA LYS A 199 16.56 -30.42 22.77
C LYS A 199 15.20 -30.53 23.47
N GLY A 200 14.12 -29.99 22.89
CA GLY A 200 12.78 -30.01 23.46
C GLY A 200 12.57 -29.06 24.66
N ILE A 201 13.53 -28.17 24.97
CA ILE A 201 13.42 -27.24 26.10
C ILE A 201 12.71 -25.97 25.61
N ARG A 202 11.62 -25.57 26.26
CA ARG A 202 10.89 -24.33 25.97
C ARG A 202 11.77 -23.10 26.15
N HIS A 203 11.64 -22.12 25.27
CA HIS A 203 12.36 -20.85 25.38
C HIS A 203 11.94 -20.05 26.61
N GLY A 204 10.66 -20.13 27.02
CA GLY A 204 10.13 -19.52 28.23
C GLY A 204 9.95 -18.01 28.15
N GLU A 205 10.01 -17.35 29.28
CA GLU A 205 9.77 -15.90 29.38
C GLU A 205 10.93 -15.09 28.82
N PHE A 206 10.57 -13.97 28.18
CA PHE A 206 11.51 -12.96 27.72
C PHE A 206 10.91 -11.56 27.83
N GLN A 207 11.76 -10.55 27.93
CA GLN A 207 11.33 -9.16 27.98
C GLN A 207 11.67 -8.43 26.69
N ILE A 208 10.69 -7.67 26.17
CA ILE A 208 10.80 -6.95 24.90
C ILE A 208 10.00 -5.65 24.95
N CYS A 209 10.47 -4.59 24.28
CA CYS A 209 9.72 -3.36 24.15
C CYS A 209 8.48 -3.58 23.26
N PRO A 210 7.30 -3.02 23.62
CA PRO A 210 6.09 -3.10 22.81
C PRO A 210 6.27 -2.66 21.35
N ASP A 211 7.05 -1.61 21.13
CA ASP A 211 7.36 -1.13 19.78
C ASP A 211 8.10 -2.18 18.95
N ALA A 212 9.06 -2.89 19.55
CA ALA A 212 9.76 -3.98 18.90
C ALA A 212 8.82 -5.15 18.54
N LEU A 213 7.83 -5.48 19.39
CA LEU A 213 6.80 -6.47 19.09
C LEU A 213 5.92 -6.01 17.91
N LEU A 214 5.47 -4.74 17.91
CA LEU A 214 4.67 -4.22 16.79
C LEU A 214 5.45 -4.20 15.47
N GLN A 215 6.78 -4.10 15.55
CA GLN A 215 7.68 -4.23 14.41
C GLN A 215 7.98 -5.69 14.03
N GLY A 216 7.38 -6.69 14.70
CA GLY A 216 7.53 -8.12 14.40
C GLY A 216 8.75 -8.79 15.01
N LYS A 217 9.51 -8.10 15.89
CA LYS A 217 10.53 -8.76 16.68
C LYS A 217 9.87 -9.71 17.68
N SER A 218 10.47 -10.87 17.87
CA SER A 218 9.93 -11.95 18.68
C SER A 218 10.93 -12.41 19.74
N CYS A 219 10.77 -13.60 20.26
CA CYS A 219 11.66 -14.21 21.23
C CYS A 219 13.14 -14.16 20.76
N PRO A 220 14.08 -13.61 21.56
CA PRO A 220 15.49 -13.54 21.15
C PRO A 220 16.11 -14.91 20.87
N LYS A 221 15.63 -15.96 21.55
CA LYS A 221 16.08 -17.35 21.30
C LYS A 221 15.53 -17.90 19.98
N CYS A 222 14.38 -17.40 19.50
CA CYS A 222 13.89 -17.68 18.14
C CYS A 222 14.53 -16.78 17.08
N GLY A 223 14.90 -15.54 17.43
CA GLY A 223 15.46 -14.56 16.48
C GLY A 223 16.91 -14.87 16.03
N ASN A 224 17.60 -15.76 16.74
CA ASN A 224 18.89 -16.30 16.33
C ASN A 224 18.76 -17.59 15.51
N HIS A 225 17.54 -18.04 15.22
CA HIS A 225 17.29 -19.24 14.43
C HIS A 225 16.91 -18.85 12.99
N LYS A 226 17.39 -19.65 12.08
CA LYS A 226 16.90 -19.77 10.71
C LYS A 226 15.39 -19.78 10.68
N SER A 227 14.82 -19.35 9.59
CA SER A 227 13.41 -19.57 9.31
C SER A 227 13.13 -21.08 9.45
N ASP A 228 12.14 -21.46 10.27
CA ASP A 228 11.73 -22.88 10.38
C ASP A 228 11.49 -23.47 8.97
N ALA A 229 11.08 -22.65 8.02
CA ALA A 229 10.89 -23.01 6.63
C ALA A 229 12.21 -23.34 5.90
N GLU A 230 13.28 -22.56 6.13
CA GLU A 230 14.60 -22.88 5.56
C GLU A 230 15.12 -24.23 6.07
N ASP A 231 15.03 -24.47 7.39
CA ASP A 231 15.45 -25.73 7.99
C ASP A 231 14.59 -26.92 7.51
N GLU A 232 13.29 -26.73 7.30
CA GLU A 232 12.43 -27.78 6.74
C GLU A 232 12.78 -28.08 5.28
N ILE A 233 13.05 -27.08 4.44
CA ILE A 233 13.50 -27.26 3.05
C ILE A 233 14.84 -28.00 3.04
N ILE A 234 15.78 -27.59 3.89
CA ILE A 234 17.09 -28.23 4.02
C ILE A 234 16.93 -29.70 4.45
N ASN A 235 16.11 -29.98 5.47
CA ASN A 235 15.85 -31.32 5.95
C ASN A 235 15.15 -32.17 4.88
N PHE A 236 14.23 -31.62 4.12
CA PHE A 236 13.60 -32.28 2.99
C PHE A 236 14.63 -32.73 1.94
N ILE A 237 15.57 -31.85 1.57
CA ILE A 237 16.63 -32.17 0.61
C ILE A 237 17.58 -33.23 1.18
N LYS A 238 18.00 -33.09 2.45
CA LYS A 238 18.89 -34.06 3.12
C LYS A 238 18.28 -35.46 3.25
N ASN A 239 16.97 -35.51 3.52
CA ASN A 239 16.27 -36.80 3.65
C ASN A 239 16.11 -37.54 2.32
N LYS A 240 16.20 -36.82 1.19
CA LYS A 240 16.02 -37.39 -0.16
C LYS A 240 17.33 -37.50 -0.97
N SER A 241 18.43 -36.96 -0.45
CA SER A 241 19.71 -36.93 -1.18
C SER A 241 20.91 -36.80 -0.25
N ASN A 242 22.08 -37.21 -0.79
CA ASN A 242 23.37 -36.99 -0.14
C ASN A 242 24.06 -35.69 -0.66
N LEU A 243 23.29 -34.71 -1.18
CA LEU A 243 23.85 -33.47 -1.69
C LEU A 243 24.46 -32.65 -0.55
N ILE A 244 25.62 -32.07 -0.82
CA ILE A 244 26.23 -31.09 0.09
C ILE A 244 25.38 -29.82 0.07
N ILE A 245 25.00 -29.35 1.25
CA ILE A 245 24.20 -28.11 1.43
C ILE A 245 25.04 -27.15 2.23
N GLU A 246 25.41 -26.07 1.60
CA GLU A 246 26.00 -24.91 2.24
C GLU A 246 24.90 -23.91 2.62
N GLN A 247 24.85 -23.55 3.89
CA GLN A 247 23.81 -22.68 4.44
C GLN A 247 24.41 -21.29 4.70
N ARG A 248 23.64 -20.23 4.39
CA ARG A 248 24.08 -18.85 4.59
C ARG A 248 25.46 -18.58 3.97
N ASN A 249 25.58 -18.97 2.72
CA ASN A 249 26.84 -18.85 2.00
C ASN A 249 27.10 -17.38 1.64
N HIS A 250 28.24 -16.83 2.12
CA HIS A 250 28.72 -15.49 1.80
C HIS A 250 29.85 -15.48 0.77
N SER A 251 30.32 -16.64 0.32
CA SER A 251 31.43 -16.74 -0.61
C SER A 251 31.03 -16.61 -2.08
N ILE A 252 29.77 -16.87 -2.41
CA ILE A 252 29.22 -16.81 -3.77
C ILE A 252 29.10 -15.37 -4.25
N LEU A 253 28.51 -14.51 -3.43
CA LEU A 253 28.26 -13.11 -3.75
C LEU A 253 29.01 -12.20 -2.81
N LYS A 254 29.64 -11.15 -3.36
CA LYS A 254 30.31 -10.12 -2.52
C LYS A 254 29.28 -9.43 -1.65
N ASN A 255 29.45 -9.50 -0.32
CA ASN A 255 28.62 -8.83 0.69
C ASN A 255 27.14 -9.22 0.70
N LYS A 256 26.76 -10.34 0.09
CA LYS A 256 25.40 -10.88 0.13
C LYS A 256 25.44 -12.34 0.55
N GLU A 257 24.46 -12.74 1.36
CA GLU A 257 24.24 -14.12 1.78
C GLU A 257 23.33 -14.82 0.78
N VAL A 258 23.52 -16.12 0.58
CA VAL A 258 22.61 -17.04 -0.09
C VAL A 258 22.16 -18.08 0.92
N ASP A 259 20.85 -18.23 1.14
CA ASP A 259 20.32 -19.04 2.24
C ASP A 259 20.67 -20.53 2.13
N ILE A 260 20.48 -21.11 0.94
CA ILE A 260 20.72 -22.53 0.66
C ILE A 260 21.48 -22.65 -0.67
N TYR A 261 22.68 -23.22 -0.65
CA TYR A 261 23.47 -23.47 -1.84
C TYR A 261 23.83 -24.96 -1.95
N LEU A 262 23.68 -25.52 -3.14
CA LEU A 262 24.04 -26.89 -3.49
C LEU A 262 25.16 -26.88 -4.54
N PRO A 263 26.44 -26.95 -4.11
CA PRO A 263 27.60 -26.82 -5.01
C PRO A 263 27.62 -27.82 -6.15
N GLN A 264 27.25 -29.08 -5.87
CA GLN A 264 27.26 -30.16 -6.87
C GLN A 264 26.26 -29.97 -8.02
N LYS A 265 25.26 -29.08 -7.83
CA LYS A 265 24.22 -28.77 -8.82
C LYS A 265 24.34 -27.37 -9.40
N ASN A 266 25.17 -26.51 -8.82
CA ASN A 266 25.19 -25.07 -9.08
C ASN A 266 23.79 -24.45 -8.93
N ILE A 267 23.06 -24.87 -7.90
CA ILE A 267 21.69 -24.40 -7.61
C ILE A 267 21.67 -23.77 -6.23
N ALA A 268 20.96 -22.68 -6.12
CA ALA A 268 20.73 -21.98 -4.86
C ALA A 268 19.23 -21.65 -4.67
N PHE A 269 18.80 -21.65 -3.41
CA PHE A 269 17.47 -21.19 -3.03
C PHE A 269 17.58 -20.07 -2.01
N GLU A 270 16.71 -19.08 -2.16
CA GLU A 270 16.56 -17.94 -1.27
C GLU A 270 15.14 -17.92 -0.71
N TYR A 271 15.00 -17.90 0.61
CA TYR A 271 13.72 -17.80 1.28
C TYR A 271 13.38 -16.35 1.63
N ASN A 272 12.38 -15.82 0.98
CA ASN A 272 12.00 -14.41 1.10
C ASN A 272 10.80 -14.25 2.03
N GLY A 273 11.05 -13.95 3.30
CA GLY A 273 10.01 -13.57 4.25
C GLY A 273 9.31 -12.28 3.79
N LEU A 274 7.98 -12.31 3.69
CA LEU A 274 7.20 -11.22 3.07
C LEU A 274 7.43 -9.86 3.70
N ARG A 275 7.62 -9.83 5.01
CA ARG A 275 7.88 -8.61 5.74
C ARG A 275 9.25 -8.00 5.40
N TRP A 276 10.30 -8.82 5.51
CA TRP A 276 11.69 -8.38 5.42
C TRP A 276 12.15 -8.10 3.99
N HIS A 277 11.46 -8.67 3.00
CA HIS A 277 11.75 -8.55 1.58
C HIS A 277 10.84 -7.56 0.84
N SER A 278 10.09 -6.71 1.59
CA SER A 278 9.24 -5.65 1.05
C SER A 278 9.92 -4.28 1.04
N GLU A 279 9.33 -3.31 0.34
CA GLU A 279 9.77 -1.90 0.34
C GLU A 279 9.78 -1.28 1.75
N GLN A 280 8.99 -1.79 2.69
CA GLN A 280 9.01 -1.35 4.10
C GLN A 280 10.42 -1.45 4.72
N PHE A 281 11.20 -2.44 4.30
CA PHE A 281 12.54 -2.70 4.79
C PHE A 281 13.63 -2.38 3.76
N GLY A 282 13.35 -1.44 2.86
CA GLY A 282 14.31 -0.90 1.89
C GLY A 282 14.66 -1.86 0.75
N LYS A 283 13.81 -2.87 0.48
CA LYS A 283 14.01 -3.77 -0.67
C LYS A 283 13.33 -3.17 -1.90
N ASP A 284 14.14 -2.55 -2.73
CA ASP A 284 13.70 -1.84 -3.94
C ASP A 284 13.29 -2.79 -5.08
N LYS A 285 12.87 -2.17 -6.18
CA LYS A 285 12.47 -2.85 -7.42
C LYS A 285 13.50 -3.87 -7.93
N HIS A 286 14.78 -3.65 -7.69
CA HIS A 286 15.85 -4.46 -8.28
C HIS A 286 16.44 -5.51 -7.33
N TYR A 287 16.02 -5.52 -6.07
CA TYR A 287 16.63 -6.35 -5.04
C TYR A 287 16.71 -7.84 -5.41
N HIS A 288 15.57 -8.47 -5.73
CA HIS A 288 15.54 -9.91 -6.03
C HIS A 288 16.18 -10.23 -7.38
N ILE A 289 15.86 -9.44 -8.42
CA ILE A 289 16.39 -9.68 -9.77
C ILE A 289 17.91 -9.45 -9.85
N SER A 290 18.46 -8.46 -9.14
CA SER A 290 19.92 -8.24 -9.12
C SER A 290 20.64 -9.42 -8.49
N LYS A 291 20.13 -9.95 -7.36
CA LYS A 291 20.71 -11.11 -6.71
C LYS A 291 20.67 -12.34 -7.61
N LYS A 292 19.56 -12.56 -8.32
CA LYS A 292 19.42 -13.63 -9.31
C LYS A 292 20.42 -13.47 -10.45
N ASN A 293 20.51 -12.30 -11.06
CA ASN A 293 21.43 -12.05 -12.17
C ASN A 293 22.91 -12.19 -11.75
N GLU A 294 23.28 -11.75 -10.53
CA GLU A 294 24.62 -11.91 -9.98
C GLU A 294 25.00 -13.40 -9.82
N CYS A 295 24.08 -14.25 -9.35
CA CYS A 295 24.27 -15.69 -9.27
C CYS A 295 24.40 -16.31 -10.67
N GLU A 296 23.51 -15.96 -11.58
CA GLU A 296 23.51 -16.48 -12.97
C GLU A 296 24.77 -16.11 -13.73
N ALA A 297 25.33 -14.90 -13.50
CA ALA A 297 26.58 -14.45 -14.11
C ALA A 297 27.81 -15.33 -13.75
N ILE A 298 27.73 -16.07 -12.63
CA ILE A 298 28.77 -17.01 -12.18
C ILE A 298 28.33 -18.48 -12.35
N GLY A 299 27.26 -18.75 -13.11
CA GLY A 299 26.78 -20.08 -13.46
C GLY A 299 25.96 -20.77 -12.37
N ILE A 300 25.45 -20.02 -11.38
CA ILE A 300 24.59 -20.55 -10.32
C ILE A 300 23.12 -20.16 -10.59
N LYS A 301 22.22 -21.14 -10.68
CA LYS A 301 20.78 -20.92 -10.82
C LYS A 301 20.17 -20.60 -9.44
N LEU A 302 19.74 -19.35 -9.23
CA LEU A 302 19.08 -18.90 -7.99
C LEU A 302 17.56 -18.93 -8.16
N PHE A 303 16.87 -19.63 -7.23
CA PHE A 303 15.43 -19.71 -7.12
C PHE A 303 14.95 -18.94 -5.88
N HIS A 304 14.02 -18.00 -6.06
CA HIS A 304 13.42 -17.26 -4.96
C HIS A 304 12.11 -17.90 -4.52
N ILE A 305 12.05 -18.30 -3.25
CA ILE A 305 10.86 -18.84 -2.59
C ILE A 305 10.26 -17.75 -1.72
N PHE A 306 9.01 -17.38 -1.91
CA PHE A 306 8.33 -16.47 -1.01
C PHE A 306 7.60 -17.21 0.10
N GLU A 307 7.55 -16.59 1.27
CA GLU A 307 6.98 -17.16 2.51
C GLU A 307 5.54 -17.66 2.33
N ASP A 308 4.70 -16.96 1.58
CA ASP A 308 3.32 -17.37 1.33
C ASP A 308 3.22 -18.63 0.46
N GLU A 309 4.14 -18.84 -0.47
CA GLU A 309 4.21 -20.06 -1.27
C GLU A 309 4.50 -21.27 -0.37
N TYR A 310 5.41 -21.10 0.60
CA TYR A 310 5.70 -22.13 1.58
C TYR A 310 4.53 -22.39 2.54
N ILE A 311 3.88 -21.32 3.05
CA ILE A 311 2.80 -21.48 4.04
C ILE A 311 1.55 -22.11 3.42
N TYR A 312 1.18 -21.72 2.20
CA TYR A 312 -0.10 -22.11 1.61
C TYR A 312 -0.02 -23.23 0.58
N HIS A 313 1.20 -23.48 0.02
CA HIS A 313 1.43 -24.45 -1.07
C HIS A 313 2.67 -25.29 -0.84
N LYS A 314 2.94 -25.67 0.40
CA LYS A 314 4.17 -26.35 0.83
C LYS A 314 4.44 -27.61 0.04
N GLU A 315 3.46 -28.51 -0.12
CA GLU A 315 3.64 -29.79 -0.83
C GLU A 315 4.01 -29.56 -2.31
N ALA A 316 3.31 -28.65 -2.98
CA ALA A 316 3.63 -28.27 -4.36
C ALA A 316 5.04 -27.67 -4.49
N LEU A 317 5.42 -26.81 -3.53
CA LEU A 317 6.75 -26.20 -3.49
C LEU A 317 7.85 -27.26 -3.29
N LEU A 318 7.70 -28.14 -2.30
CA LEU A 318 8.68 -29.21 -2.05
C LEU A 318 8.79 -30.15 -3.24
N LYS A 319 7.67 -30.44 -3.91
CA LYS A 319 7.68 -31.21 -5.15
C LYS A 319 8.43 -30.52 -6.29
N LYS A 320 8.23 -29.18 -6.41
CA LYS A 320 8.97 -28.39 -7.41
C LYS A 320 10.48 -28.39 -7.14
N ILE A 321 10.88 -28.23 -5.88
CA ILE A 321 12.29 -28.35 -5.46
C ILE A 321 12.84 -29.74 -5.80
N SER A 322 12.08 -30.82 -5.51
CA SER A 322 12.45 -32.17 -5.84
C SER A 322 12.73 -32.38 -7.35
N ARG A 323 11.85 -31.82 -8.21
CA ARG A 323 12.01 -31.84 -9.68
C ARG A 323 13.26 -31.08 -10.13
N ILE A 324 13.46 -29.84 -9.63
CA ILE A 324 14.64 -29.04 -9.98
C ILE A 324 15.95 -29.73 -9.60
N LEU A 325 15.98 -30.43 -8.49
CA LEU A 325 17.17 -31.12 -8.00
C LEU A 325 17.32 -32.53 -8.57
N ASN A 326 16.35 -33.02 -9.37
CA ASN A 326 16.27 -34.38 -9.85
C ASN A 326 16.40 -35.41 -8.71
N LEU A 327 15.64 -35.20 -7.63
CA LEU A 327 15.56 -36.14 -6.52
C LEU A 327 14.65 -37.30 -6.95
N GLU A 328 15.19 -38.52 -6.95
CA GLU A 328 14.44 -39.70 -7.35
C GLU A 328 13.19 -39.89 -6.47
N GLU A 329 12.07 -40.03 -7.11
CA GLU A 329 10.80 -40.39 -6.48
C GLU A 329 10.17 -41.53 -7.29
N ASN A 330 9.86 -42.63 -6.60
CA ASN A 330 9.10 -43.73 -7.17
C ASN A 330 7.63 -43.37 -7.32
N LEU A 331 7.31 -42.42 -8.22
CA LEU A 331 5.94 -42.05 -8.50
C LEU A 331 5.32 -42.93 -9.56
N PRO A 332 4.03 -43.26 -9.46
CA PRO A 332 3.28 -43.92 -10.53
C PRO A 332 3.38 -43.10 -11.82
N ILE A 333 3.85 -43.76 -12.89
CA ILE A 333 3.95 -43.17 -14.23
C ILE A 333 2.63 -43.38 -14.95
N VAL A 334 2.05 -42.28 -15.47
CA VAL A 334 0.83 -42.34 -16.26
C VAL A 334 1.10 -41.80 -17.65
N ASN A 335 0.78 -42.60 -18.67
CA ASN A 335 0.82 -42.16 -20.06
C ASN A 335 -0.51 -41.58 -20.47
N VAL A 336 -0.46 -40.48 -21.21
CA VAL A 336 -1.66 -39.69 -21.64
C VAL A 336 -2.68 -40.52 -22.43
N GLU A 337 -2.27 -41.55 -23.13
CA GLU A 337 -3.15 -42.47 -23.88
C GLU A 337 -4.22 -43.17 -23.01
N LYS A 338 -3.95 -43.28 -21.72
CA LYS A 338 -4.87 -43.90 -20.73
C LYS A 338 -5.77 -42.86 -20.03
N CYS A 339 -5.71 -41.61 -20.48
CA CYS A 339 -6.38 -40.48 -19.82
C CYS A 339 -7.52 -39.97 -20.68
N ASP A 340 -8.55 -39.47 -20.02
CA ASP A 340 -9.62 -38.70 -20.61
C ASP A 340 -9.33 -37.20 -20.43
N ILE A 341 -9.45 -36.40 -21.51
CA ILE A 341 -9.23 -34.97 -21.47
C ILE A 341 -10.56 -34.27 -21.76
N ARG A 342 -10.99 -33.45 -20.84
CA ARG A 342 -12.23 -32.68 -20.95
C ARG A 342 -12.19 -31.39 -20.15
N GLU A 343 -13.15 -30.52 -20.36
CA GLU A 343 -13.36 -29.35 -19.48
C GLU A 343 -13.71 -29.81 -18.06
N THR A 344 -13.33 -28.98 -17.10
CA THR A 344 -13.67 -29.18 -15.68
C THR A 344 -14.23 -27.90 -15.05
N THR A 345 -14.88 -28.04 -13.91
CA THR A 345 -15.50 -26.90 -13.21
C THR A 345 -14.46 -26.07 -12.46
N ASN A 346 -14.84 -24.81 -12.14
CA ASN A 346 -14.03 -23.92 -11.33
C ASN A 346 -13.68 -24.54 -9.96
N ASP A 347 -14.65 -25.19 -9.31
CA ASP A 347 -14.45 -25.81 -7.98
C ASP A 347 -13.43 -26.95 -8.02
N CYS A 348 -13.49 -27.78 -9.06
CA CYS A 348 -12.48 -28.84 -9.27
C CYS A 348 -11.10 -28.25 -9.55
N ALA A 349 -11.03 -27.19 -10.38
CA ALA A 349 -9.81 -26.52 -10.72
C ALA A 349 -9.21 -25.81 -9.50
N GLU A 350 -10.03 -25.15 -8.67
CA GLU A 350 -9.62 -24.49 -7.43
C GLU A 350 -9.01 -25.49 -6.44
N SER A 351 -9.71 -26.58 -6.19
CA SER A 351 -9.23 -27.63 -5.29
C SER A 351 -7.91 -28.24 -5.78
N PHE A 352 -7.82 -28.51 -7.08
CA PHE A 352 -6.62 -29.09 -7.69
C PHE A 352 -5.41 -28.17 -7.67
N LEU A 353 -5.58 -26.90 -8.11
CA LEU A 353 -4.48 -25.95 -8.21
C LEU A 353 -3.98 -25.49 -6.84
N ASN A 354 -4.87 -25.30 -5.87
CA ASN A 354 -4.47 -24.93 -4.52
C ASN A 354 -3.60 -26.01 -3.84
N PHE A 355 -3.72 -27.26 -4.27
CA PHE A 355 -2.89 -28.36 -3.76
C PHE A 355 -1.63 -28.61 -4.61
N ASN A 356 -1.71 -28.53 -5.94
CA ASN A 356 -0.66 -28.96 -6.85
C ASN A 356 0.18 -27.82 -7.47
N ASP A 357 -0.24 -26.56 -7.34
CA ASP A 357 0.46 -25.40 -7.92
C ASP A 357 0.92 -24.40 -6.87
N ILE A 358 2.17 -23.94 -6.96
CA ILE A 358 2.74 -22.97 -6.00
C ILE A 358 2.10 -21.58 -6.06
N GLN A 359 1.48 -21.23 -7.18
CA GLN A 359 0.76 -19.96 -7.34
C GLN A 359 -0.73 -20.12 -7.00
N GLY A 360 -1.18 -21.35 -6.81
CA GLY A 360 -2.58 -21.68 -6.50
C GLY A 360 -3.57 -21.38 -7.62
N TYR A 361 -4.84 -21.35 -7.25
CA TYR A 361 -5.94 -21.14 -8.18
C TYR A 361 -5.91 -19.76 -8.85
N TYR A 362 -6.31 -19.74 -10.11
CA TYR A 362 -6.58 -18.53 -10.90
C TYR A 362 -7.94 -18.68 -11.58
N ASN A 363 -8.81 -17.70 -11.43
CA ASN A 363 -10.13 -17.70 -12.07
C ASN A 363 -9.97 -17.45 -13.59
N ALA A 364 -9.93 -18.53 -14.36
CA ALA A 364 -9.73 -18.52 -15.81
C ALA A 364 -11.07 -18.67 -16.56
N THR A 365 -11.05 -18.41 -17.86
CA THR A 365 -12.23 -18.58 -18.73
C THR A 365 -12.58 -20.04 -18.91
N ILE A 366 -11.57 -20.91 -19.04
CA ILE A 366 -11.72 -22.36 -19.19
C ILE A 366 -10.65 -23.09 -18.39
N HIS A 367 -11.03 -24.22 -17.85
CA HIS A 367 -10.16 -25.21 -17.21
C HIS A 367 -10.29 -26.54 -17.95
N ILE A 368 -9.20 -27.05 -18.46
CA ILE A 368 -9.10 -28.37 -19.11
C ILE A 368 -8.45 -29.31 -18.12
N GLY A 369 -9.11 -30.41 -17.80
CA GLY A 369 -8.60 -31.43 -16.89
C GLY A 369 -8.24 -32.71 -17.66
N MET A 370 -7.16 -33.37 -17.24
CA MET A 370 -6.80 -34.70 -17.65
C MET A 370 -7.12 -35.69 -16.52
N PHE A 371 -7.90 -36.72 -16.82
CA PHE A 371 -8.41 -37.65 -15.84
C PHE A 371 -7.87 -39.07 -16.08
N TYR A 372 -7.35 -39.68 -15.05
CA TYR A 372 -6.91 -41.08 -15.04
C TYR A 372 -7.74 -41.84 -14.00
N ASN A 373 -8.42 -42.90 -14.44
CA ASN A 373 -9.36 -43.65 -13.59
C ASN A 373 -10.35 -42.78 -12.84
N GLY A 374 -10.85 -41.72 -13.50
CA GLY A 374 -11.80 -40.75 -12.91
C GLY A 374 -11.21 -39.69 -11.99
N LYS A 375 -9.92 -39.79 -11.65
CA LYS A 375 -9.20 -38.82 -10.84
C LYS A 375 -8.54 -37.77 -11.73
N LEU A 376 -8.69 -36.48 -11.41
CA LEU A 376 -7.98 -35.36 -12.06
C LEU A 376 -6.49 -35.41 -11.70
N ILE A 377 -5.62 -35.57 -12.71
CA ILE A 377 -4.16 -35.74 -12.53
C ILE A 377 -3.32 -34.65 -13.23
N SER A 378 -3.93 -33.84 -14.12
CA SER A 378 -3.29 -32.68 -14.71
C SER A 378 -4.33 -31.64 -15.06
N LEU A 379 -3.97 -30.36 -15.00
CA LEU A 379 -4.87 -29.26 -15.28
C LEU A 379 -4.15 -28.16 -16.06
N MET A 380 -4.85 -27.64 -17.07
CA MET A 380 -4.41 -26.50 -17.88
C MET A 380 -5.53 -25.45 -17.95
N SER A 381 -5.21 -24.19 -17.69
CA SER A 381 -6.21 -23.12 -17.58
C SER A 381 -5.90 -21.98 -18.54
N PHE A 382 -6.93 -21.50 -19.26
CA PHE A 382 -6.81 -20.45 -20.23
C PHE A 382 -7.79 -19.30 -19.95
N THR A 383 -7.32 -18.08 -20.19
CA THR A 383 -8.15 -16.86 -20.12
C THR A 383 -8.26 -16.23 -21.50
N LYS A 384 -9.50 -16.05 -21.96
CA LYS A 384 -9.77 -15.41 -23.26
C LYS A 384 -9.52 -13.91 -23.18
N GLN A 385 -8.89 -13.39 -24.20
CA GLN A 385 -8.68 -11.97 -24.45
C GLN A 385 -9.50 -11.52 -25.67
N LEU A 386 -9.38 -10.26 -26.06
CA LEU A 386 -9.98 -9.76 -27.28
C LEU A 386 -9.32 -10.39 -28.52
N ASN A 387 -10.02 -10.39 -29.65
CA ASN A 387 -9.50 -10.82 -30.96
C ASN A 387 -8.98 -12.26 -31.01
N ASP A 388 -9.65 -13.19 -30.32
CA ASP A 388 -9.25 -14.60 -30.22
C ASP A 388 -7.82 -14.83 -29.72
N GLU A 389 -7.31 -13.90 -28.92
CA GLU A 389 -6.09 -14.11 -28.14
C GLU A 389 -6.42 -14.82 -26.85
N TRP A 390 -5.52 -15.71 -26.42
CA TRP A 390 -5.65 -16.44 -25.18
C TRP A 390 -4.37 -16.38 -24.34
N ILE A 391 -4.53 -16.46 -23.04
CA ILE A 391 -3.41 -16.58 -22.10
C ILE A 391 -3.50 -17.94 -21.41
N LEU A 392 -2.47 -18.75 -21.54
CA LEU A 392 -2.25 -19.92 -20.70
C LEU A 392 -1.78 -19.44 -19.33
N VAL A 393 -2.67 -19.49 -18.34
CA VAL A 393 -2.43 -18.90 -17.00
C VAL A 393 -1.94 -19.91 -15.98
N ARG A 394 -2.28 -21.21 -16.15
CA ARG A 394 -1.82 -22.29 -15.27
C ARG A 394 -1.64 -23.57 -16.04
N PHE A 395 -0.61 -24.31 -15.68
CA PHE A 395 -0.43 -25.70 -16.01
C PHE A 395 0.21 -26.41 -14.82
N SER A 396 -0.42 -27.47 -14.34
CA SER A 396 0.10 -28.25 -13.21
C SER A 396 -0.31 -29.72 -13.30
N ASP A 397 0.60 -30.59 -12.94
CA ASP A 397 0.35 -32.01 -12.73
C ASP A 397 0.16 -32.33 -11.24
N ASP A 398 -0.63 -33.34 -10.93
CA ASP A 398 -0.75 -33.91 -9.58
C ASP A 398 0.65 -34.28 -9.05
N ILE A 399 0.97 -33.80 -7.85
CA ILE A 399 2.29 -34.02 -7.23
C ILE A 399 2.60 -35.50 -6.95
N HIS A 400 1.60 -36.38 -6.95
CA HIS A 400 1.71 -37.80 -6.67
C HIS A 400 1.88 -38.68 -7.93
N TYR A 401 1.90 -38.09 -9.13
CA TYR A 401 2.08 -38.80 -10.39
C TYR A 401 3.21 -38.18 -11.23
N LYS A 402 3.81 -39.03 -12.06
CA LYS A 402 4.63 -38.57 -13.19
C LYS A 402 3.80 -38.73 -14.46
N VAL A 403 3.21 -37.65 -14.93
CA VAL A 403 2.36 -37.63 -16.12
C VAL A 403 3.22 -37.27 -17.33
N ILE A 404 3.37 -38.22 -18.27
CA ILE A 404 4.21 -38.01 -19.46
C ILE A 404 3.35 -37.49 -20.60
N GLY A 405 3.72 -36.32 -21.18
CA GLY A 405 3.07 -35.74 -22.34
C GLY A 405 1.78 -34.97 -22.03
N SER A 406 1.48 -34.70 -20.75
CA SER A 406 0.27 -33.99 -20.32
C SER A 406 0.14 -32.61 -20.95
N PHE A 407 1.22 -31.80 -20.98
CA PHE A 407 1.22 -30.46 -21.57
C PHE A 407 0.82 -30.52 -23.04
N SER A 408 1.50 -31.35 -23.85
CA SER A 408 1.25 -31.44 -25.29
C SER A 408 -0.17 -31.91 -25.59
N ALA A 409 -0.63 -32.95 -24.87
CA ALA A 409 -1.97 -33.51 -25.08
C ALA A 409 -3.09 -32.54 -24.74
N MET A 410 -2.95 -31.83 -23.64
CA MET A 410 -3.95 -30.82 -23.23
C MET A 410 -3.92 -29.56 -24.08
N LEU A 411 -2.74 -29.12 -24.51
CA LEU A 411 -2.60 -28.02 -25.49
C LEU A 411 -3.24 -28.39 -26.83
N ASN A 412 -2.99 -29.60 -27.32
CA ASN A 412 -3.62 -30.11 -28.55
C ASN A 412 -5.13 -30.23 -28.43
N PHE A 413 -5.65 -30.63 -27.27
CA PHE A 413 -7.09 -30.59 -26.99
C PHE A 413 -7.63 -29.18 -27.11
N PHE A 414 -6.95 -28.18 -26.51
CA PHE A 414 -7.34 -26.78 -26.64
C PHE A 414 -7.35 -26.30 -28.08
N ILE A 415 -6.26 -26.52 -28.81
CA ILE A 415 -6.10 -26.10 -30.22
C ILE A 415 -7.18 -26.69 -31.12
N LYS A 416 -7.61 -27.94 -30.85
CA LYS A 416 -8.65 -28.64 -31.61
C LYS A 416 -10.06 -28.11 -31.33
N ASN A 417 -10.35 -27.69 -30.11
CA ASN A 417 -11.71 -27.40 -29.66
C ASN A 417 -12.02 -25.90 -29.59
N TYR A 418 -11.00 -25.02 -29.61
CA TYR A 418 -11.20 -23.58 -29.45
C TYR A 418 -10.57 -22.78 -30.60
N CYS A 419 -11.29 -21.73 -31.02
CA CYS A 419 -10.71 -20.76 -31.95
C CYS A 419 -9.68 -19.90 -31.21
N TYR A 420 -8.49 -19.81 -31.78
CA TYR A 420 -7.43 -18.94 -31.32
C TYR A 420 -6.67 -18.33 -32.50
N LYS A 421 -6.16 -17.13 -32.30
CA LYS A 421 -5.18 -16.47 -33.16
C LYS A 421 -3.78 -16.60 -32.56
N THR A 422 -3.69 -16.36 -31.27
CA THR A 422 -2.44 -16.37 -30.52
C THR A 422 -2.70 -16.90 -29.12
N ILE A 423 -1.80 -17.74 -28.61
CA ILE A 423 -1.76 -18.14 -27.20
C ILE A 423 -0.48 -17.58 -26.61
N ARG A 424 -0.60 -16.83 -25.51
CA ARG A 424 0.52 -16.30 -24.74
C ARG A 424 0.67 -17.08 -23.46
N ALA A 425 1.90 -17.27 -23.00
CA ALA A 425 2.20 -17.83 -21.68
C ALA A 425 3.28 -16.98 -21.00
N PHE A 426 3.14 -16.80 -19.67
CA PHE A 426 4.06 -16.01 -18.88
C PHE A 426 4.72 -16.91 -17.84
N ILE A 427 6.00 -17.19 -18.03
CA ILE A 427 6.78 -17.99 -17.09
C ILE A 427 7.38 -17.05 -16.04
N ASP A 428 7.13 -17.34 -14.78
CA ASP A 428 7.76 -16.64 -13.66
C ASP A 428 9.28 -16.84 -13.69
N ARG A 429 10.02 -15.78 -13.91
CA ARG A 429 11.46 -15.81 -14.08
C ARG A 429 12.22 -16.32 -12.84
N ARG A 430 11.62 -16.28 -11.66
CA ARG A 430 12.16 -16.88 -10.42
C ARG A 430 12.37 -18.40 -10.57
N TRP A 431 11.54 -19.04 -11.39
CA TRP A 431 11.49 -20.49 -11.61
C TRP A 431 11.94 -20.91 -13.01
N GLU A 432 12.61 -20.01 -13.76
CA GLU A 432 13.14 -20.33 -15.07
C GLU A 432 14.15 -21.47 -14.98
N SER A 433 13.99 -22.47 -15.85
CA SER A 433 14.93 -23.57 -16.04
C SER A 433 14.92 -24.03 -17.49
N ASP A 434 15.98 -24.74 -17.90
CA ASP A 434 16.06 -25.26 -19.27
C ASP A 434 14.91 -26.20 -19.60
N GLU A 435 14.46 -27.00 -18.63
CA GLU A 435 13.34 -27.94 -18.77
C GLU A 435 12.00 -27.18 -19.00
N VAL A 436 11.77 -26.08 -18.26
CA VAL A 436 10.59 -25.27 -18.44
C VAL A 436 10.62 -24.57 -19.80
N ASN A 437 11.76 -24.03 -20.19
CA ASN A 437 11.93 -23.39 -21.50
C ASN A 437 11.72 -24.40 -22.63
N TYR A 438 12.27 -25.60 -22.51
CA TYR A 438 12.12 -26.69 -23.46
C TYR A 438 10.66 -27.14 -23.61
N LEU A 439 9.92 -27.23 -22.50
CA LEU A 439 8.50 -27.62 -22.52
C LEU A 439 7.67 -26.72 -23.44
N TYR A 440 7.90 -25.40 -23.40
CA TYR A 440 7.19 -24.46 -24.26
C TYR A 440 7.67 -24.52 -25.71
N THR A 441 8.99 -24.53 -25.91
CA THR A 441 9.54 -24.51 -27.30
C THR A 441 9.24 -25.78 -28.05
N GLU A 442 9.28 -26.97 -27.40
CA GLU A 442 8.90 -28.26 -28.00
C GLU A 442 7.43 -28.27 -28.47
N ASN A 443 6.57 -27.49 -27.80
CA ASN A 443 5.16 -27.37 -28.14
C ASN A 443 4.84 -26.15 -29.03
N GLY A 444 5.86 -25.66 -29.77
CA GLY A 444 5.71 -24.64 -30.79
C GLY A 444 5.61 -23.19 -30.30
N PHE A 445 5.77 -22.97 -29.00
CA PHE A 445 5.88 -21.60 -28.50
C PHE A 445 7.25 -21.00 -28.81
N VAL A 446 7.26 -19.73 -29.15
CA VAL A 446 8.48 -18.94 -29.37
C VAL A 446 8.65 -17.96 -28.21
N LYS A 447 9.87 -17.87 -27.68
CA LYS A 447 10.21 -16.86 -26.67
C LYS A 447 10.13 -15.49 -27.34
N ASP A 448 9.22 -14.63 -26.86
CA ASP A 448 8.97 -13.30 -27.43
C ASP A 448 9.83 -12.24 -26.74
N LYS A 449 9.64 -12.06 -25.44
CA LYS A 449 10.38 -11.05 -24.67
C LYS A 449 10.52 -11.43 -23.19
N ILE A 450 11.41 -10.72 -22.53
CA ILE A 450 11.54 -10.72 -21.06
C ILE A 450 10.83 -9.46 -20.56
N ASN A 451 9.79 -9.66 -19.77
CA ASN A 451 9.07 -8.58 -19.13
C ASN A 451 9.83 -8.09 -17.88
N ASP A 452 9.74 -6.79 -17.63
CA ASP A 452 10.35 -6.16 -16.47
C ASP A 452 9.75 -6.71 -15.15
N VAL A 453 10.47 -6.49 -14.07
CA VAL A 453 10.03 -6.89 -12.73
C VAL A 453 8.67 -6.31 -12.40
N SER A 454 7.85 -7.09 -11.73
CA SER A 454 6.53 -6.71 -11.27
C SER A 454 6.47 -6.79 -9.74
N TYR A 455 5.34 -6.41 -9.15
CA TYR A 455 5.18 -6.45 -7.71
C TYR A 455 3.79 -6.92 -7.30
N SER A 456 3.71 -7.47 -6.12
CA SER A 456 2.49 -7.69 -5.37
C SER A 456 2.48 -6.81 -4.12
N TYR A 457 1.35 -6.74 -3.43
CA TYR A 457 1.26 -6.05 -2.15
C TYR A 457 1.27 -7.04 -0.99
N THR A 458 1.93 -6.66 0.10
CA THR A 458 1.96 -7.42 1.35
C THR A 458 1.85 -6.48 2.55
N ASN A 459 1.21 -6.95 3.61
CA ASN A 459 1.25 -6.32 4.93
C ASN A 459 2.29 -7.00 5.85
N GLY A 460 3.15 -7.84 5.27
CA GLY A 460 4.15 -8.63 5.98
C GLY A 460 3.64 -9.96 6.51
N HIS A 461 2.38 -10.31 6.27
CA HIS A 461 1.73 -11.54 6.72
C HIS A 461 0.71 -12.01 5.68
N GLY A 462 0.36 -13.31 5.73
CA GLY A 462 -0.64 -13.88 4.85
C GLY A 462 -0.17 -14.02 3.39
N LYS A 463 -1.09 -14.00 2.44
CA LYS A 463 -0.80 -14.10 1.02
C LYS A 463 -0.45 -12.74 0.43
N ARG A 464 0.47 -12.73 -0.52
CA ARG A 464 0.68 -11.56 -1.40
C ARG A 464 -0.59 -11.32 -2.21
N ILE A 465 -0.94 -10.05 -2.41
CA ILE A 465 -2.11 -9.63 -3.19
C ILE A 465 -1.59 -9.02 -4.49
N ASN A 466 -2.04 -9.53 -5.63
CA ASN A 466 -1.66 -8.97 -6.91
C ASN A 466 -2.22 -7.53 -7.09
N LYS A 467 -1.67 -6.79 -8.07
CA LYS A 467 -2.01 -5.37 -8.31
C LYS A 467 -3.49 -5.12 -8.54
N ASP A 468 -4.14 -6.00 -9.29
CA ASP A 468 -5.52 -5.79 -9.75
C ASP A 468 -6.51 -6.12 -8.64
N ASP A 469 -6.27 -7.18 -7.88
CA ASP A 469 -7.08 -7.51 -6.72
C ASP A 469 -6.92 -6.50 -5.60
N PHE A 470 -5.71 -5.96 -5.43
CA PHE A 470 -5.47 -4.88 -4.46
C PHE A 470 -6.21 -3.59 -4.87
N LYS A 471 -6.18 -3.21 -6.16
CA LYS A 471 -6.96 -2.08 -6.68
C LYS A 471 -8.47 -2.26 -6.47
N LYS A 472 -9.00 -3.46 -6.71
CA LYS A 472 -10.41 -3.78 -6.42
C LYS A 472 -10.74 -3.61 -4.95
N GLN A 473 -9.89 -4.05 -4.03
CA GLN A 473 -10.08 -3.88 -2.59
C GLN A 473 -10.10 -2.41 -2.16
N ILE A 474 -9.25 -1.57 -2.76
CA ILE A 474 -9.22 -0.12 -2.51
C ILE A 474 -10.49 0.55 -3.07
N SER A 475 -10.89 0.24 -4.30
CA SER A 475 -12.08 0.83 -4.95
C SER A 475 -13.37 0.52 -4.19
N LEU A 476 -13.43 -0.59 -3.47
CA LEU A 476 -14.53 -0.97 -2.58
C LEU A 476 -14.50 -0.25 -1.22
N GLY A 477 -13.65 0.76 -1.04
CA GLY A 477 -13.59 1.60 0.16
C GLY A 477 -12.95 0.93 1.38
N LYS A 478 -12.35 -0.26 1.20
CA LYS A 478 -11.78 -1.04 2.30
C LYS A 478 -10.45 -0.49 2.84
N ASN A 479 -9.71 0.33 2.06
CA ASN A 479 -8.47 0.98 2.51
C ASN A 479 -8.10 2.18 1.64
N LYS A 480 -7.59 3.27 2.25
CA LYS A 480 -6.85 4.31 1.52
C LYS A 480 -5.38 3.86 1.39
N MET A 481 -4.79 3.99 0.21
CA MET A 481 -3.48 3.43 -0.14
C MET A 481 -2.35 3.83 0.84
N GLU A 482 -2.33 5.10 1.29
CA GLU A 482 -1.28 5.66 2.17
C GLU A 482 -1.36 5.20 3.64
N ASN A 483 -2.50 4.63 4.08
CA ASN A 483 -2.72 4.17 5.46
C ASN A 483 -3.12 2.69 5.54
N SER A 484 -2.94 1.93 4.45
CA SER A 484 -3.38 0.53 4.39
C SER A 484 -2.47 -0.44 5.16
N GLY A 485 -1.24 -0.03 5.49
CA GLY A 485 -0.23 -0.93 6.06
C GLY A 485 0.28 -1.97 5.06
N TYR A 486 0.04 -1.78 3.76
CA TYR A 486 0.54 -2.63 2.69
C TYR A 486 1.72 -1.98 1.97
N TYR A 487 2.71 -2.80 1.62
CA TYR A 487 3.94 -2.42 0.93
C TYR A 487 4.13 -3.28 -0.30
N LYS A 488 4.87 -2.79 -1.28
CA LYS A 488 5.23 -3.60 -2.44
C LYS A 488 6.30 -4.61 -2.08
N ILE A 489 6.18 -5.79 -2.67
CA ILE A 489 7.20 -6.82 -2.72
C ILE A 489 7.41 -7.19 -4.19
N TRP A 490 8.65 -7.06 -4.65
CA TRP A 490 9.01 -7.16 -6.06
C TRP A 490 9.38 -8.59 -6.43
N ASP A 491 9.04 -8.99 -7.65
CA ASP A 491 9.43 -10.29 -8.24
C ASP A 491 10.69 -10.15 -9.12
N CYS A 492 10.96 -11.15 -9.95
CA CYS A 492 12.05 -11.14 -10.92
C CYS A 492 11.59 -10.91 -12.38
N GLY A 493 10.32 -10.55 -12.58
CA GLY A 493 9.71 -10.44 -13.89
C GLY A 493 9.25 -11.76 -14.47
N SER A 494 8.88 -11.78 -15.73
CA SER A 494 8.40 -12.95 -16.45
C SER A 494 9.01 -13.06 -17.84
N ILE A 495 9.01 -14.29 -18.38
CA ILE A 495 9.35 -14.57 -19.78
C ILE A 495 8.04 -14.80 -20.51
N GLU A 496 7.83 -14.07 -21.58
CA GLU A 496 6.67 -14.24 -22.45
C GLU A 496 6.98 -15.21 -23.59
N TYR A 497 6.12 -16.20 -23.73
CA TYR A 497 6.12 -17.18 -24.82
C TYR A 497 4.85 -17.01 -25.65
N VAL A 498 4.96 -17.12 -26.96
CA VAL A 498 3.86 -16.92 -27.90
C VAL A 498 3.75 -18.09 -28.85
N LEU A 499 2.55 -18.65 -28.96
CA LEU A 499 2.17 -19.62 -29.98
C LEU A 499 1.17 -18.96 -30.92
N ASN A 500 1.58 -18.75 -32.17
CA ASN A 500 0.71 -18.23 -33.22
C ASN A 500 0.08 -19.37 -33.99
N LYS A 501 -1.17 -19.19 -34.42
CA LYS A 501 -1.81 -20.09 -35.33
C LYS A 501 -1.11 -19.99 -36.69
N ASN A 502 -0.51 -21.10 -37.16
CA ASN A 502 -0.02 -21.17 -38.51
C ASN A 502 -1.22 -21.23 -39.45
N TYR A 503 -1.35 -20.27 -40.36
CA TYR A 503 -2.37 -20.24 -41.42
C TYR A 503 -2.00 -21.16 -42.56
#